data_a2da3573fc61016e137ab18bf8fc9838
#
_entry.id   a2da3573fc61016e137ab18bf8fc9838
#
_cell.length_a   1.000
_cell.length_b   1.000
_cell.length_c   1.000
_cell.angle_alpha   90.00
_cell.angle_beta   90.00
_cell.angle_gamma   90.00
#
_symmetry.space_group_name_H-M   'P 1'
#
loop_
_entity.id
_entity.type
_entity.pdbx_description
1 polymer ?
#
loop_
_entity_poly.entity_id
_entity_poly.type
_entity_poly.pdbx_seq_one_letter_code
_entity_poly.pdbx_strand_id
1 'polypeptide(L)'
;MKKFFENLSEKINDAAFEAQLDDFTCEFDAINKPAEIVVSVKSRKVIHSDGNISSYPYYNVDKINIYDEDGEDVSSKYPLFCQRVKDCVPSYKDVEKDLMEANMSDTELYFGSEANYLRYKYGC
;
A
#
# COMPACT_ATOMS: atom_id res chain seq x y z
N MET A 1 5.18 20.85 -7.47
CA MET A 1 5.62 19.66 -6.73
C MET A 1 4.51 19.02 -5.91
N LYS A 2 3.68 19.79 -5.24
CA LYS A 2 2.56 19.22 -4.46
C LYS A 2 1.66 18.32 -5.32
N LYS A 3 1.26 18.81 -6.50
CA LYS A 3 0.41 18.04 -7.41
C LYS A 3 1.09 16.76 -7.90
N PHE A 4 2.41 16.81 -8.13
CA PHE A 4 3.19 15.63 -8.50
C PHE A 4 3.08 14.54 -7.46
N PHE A 5 3.25 14.88 -6.18
CA PHE A 5 3.18 13.89 -5.10
C PHE A 5 1.76 13.40 -4.85
N GLU A 6 0.75 14.24 -5.05
CA GLU A 6 -0.65 13.81 -5.00
C GLU A 6 -0.95 12.76 -6.07
N ASN A 7 -0.52 13.00 -7.31
CA ASN A 7 -0.70 12.05 -8.41
C ASN A 7 0.11 10.78 -8.18
N LEU A 8 1.31 10.89 -7.64
CA LEU A 8 2.14 9.74 -7.31
C LEU A 8 1.50 8.89 -6.20
N SER A 9 0.94 9.54 -5.18
CA SER A 9 0.21 8.83 -4.12
C SER A 9 -0.94 8.02 -4.67
N GLU A 10 -1.72 8.59 -5.59
CA GLU A 10 -2.81 7.86 -6.25
C GLU A 10 -2.30 6.67 -7.03
N LYS A 11 -1.21 6.85 -7.77
CA LYS A 11 -0.62 5.80 -8.58
C LYS A 11 -0.10 4.64 -7.71
N ILE A 12 0.59 4.96 -6.62
CA ILE A 12 1.09 3.95 -5.69
C ILE A 12 -0.08 3.24 -4.99
N ASN A 13 -1.11 3.99 -4.61
CA ASN A 13 -2.30 3.44 -3.99
C ASN A 13 -3.01 2.44 -4.92
N ASP A 14 -3.14 2.79 -6.19
CA ASP A 14 -3.71 1.90 -7.20
C ASP A 14 -2.88 0.63 -7.37
N ALA A 15 -1.55 0.76 -7.39
CA ALA A 15 -0.66 -0.39 -7.50
C ALA A 15 -0.79 -1.31 -6.29
N ALA A 16 -0.86 -0.75 -5.09
CA ALA A 16 -1.06 -1.52 -3.87
C ALA A 16 -2.41 -2.24 -3.86
N PHE A 17 -3.45 -1.56 -4.31
CA PHE A 17 -4.78 -2.13 -4.41
C PHE A 17 -4.83 -3.30 -5.40
N GLU A 18 -4.21 -3.14 -6.57
CA GLU A 18 -4.15 -4.20 -7.59
C GLU A 18 -3.34 -5.41 -7.12
N ALA A 19 -2.32 -5.18 -6.31
CA ALA A 19 -1.49 -6.26 -5.76
C ALA A 19 -2.20 -7.07 -4.66
N GLN A 20 -3.35 -6.60 -4.19
CA GLN A 20 -4.18 -7.29 -3.20
C GLN A 20 -3.39 -7.70 -1.95
N LEU A 21 -2.77 -6.71 -1.31
CA LEU A 21 -2.01 -6.88 -0.06
C LEU A 21 -0.75 -7.74 -0.20
N ASP A 22 -0.18 -7.77 -1.39
CA ASP A 22 1.08 -8.45 -1.67
C ASP A 22 2.16 -7.43 -2.05
N ASP A 23 3.38 -7.91 -2.25
CA ASP A 23 4.50 -7.08 -2.70
C ASP A 23 4.17 -6.45 -4.06
N PHE A 24 4.63 -5.23 -4.28
CA PHE A 24 4.39 -4.57 -5.56
C PHE A 24 5.53 -3.63 -5.93
N THR A 25 5.61 -3.32 -7.21
CA THR A 25 6.52 -2.32 -7.76
C THR A 25 5.68 -1.32 -8.55
N CYS A 26 5.92 -0.03 -8.34
CA CYS A 26 5.24 1.04 -9.05
C CYS A 26 6.26 1.85 -9.83
N GLU A 27 6.09 1.91 -11.16
CA GLU A 27 6.90 2.73 -12.03
C GLU A 27 6.31 4.13 -12.14
N PHE A 28 7.16 5.15 -12.18
CA PHE A 28 6.71 6.53 -12.30
C PHE A 28 7.79 7.39 -12.94
N ASP A 29 7.42 8.61 -13.32
CA ASP A 29 8.37 9.58 -13.88
C ASP A 29 8.79 10.55 -12.80
N ALA A 30 10.10 10.61 -12.52
CA ALA A 30 10.70 11.50 -11.53
C ALA A 30 11.32 12.69 -12.25
N ILE A 31 10.51 13.67 -12.64
CA ILE A 31 10.97 14.90 -13.33
C ILE A 31 11.84 14.54 -14.53
N ASN A 32 11.22 13.98 -15.56
CA ASN A 32 11.85 13.58 -16.82
C ASN A 32 12.84 12.39 -16.71
N LYS A 33 12.82 11.67 -15.59
CA LYS A 33 13.62 10.46 -15.41
C LYS A 33 12.72 9.30 -15.06
N PRO A 34 12.89 8.12 -15.67
CA PRO A 34 12.15 6.95 -15.25
C PRO A 34 12.56 6.54 -13.85
N ALA A 35 11.59 6.14 -13.05
CA ALA A 35 11.83 5.76 -11.67
C ALA A 35 10.91 4.62 -11.27
N GLU A 36 11.27 3.93 -10.19
CA GLU A 36 10.43 2.89 -9.61
C GLU A 36 10.56 2.87 -8.10
N ILE A 37 9.49 2.44 -7.44
CA ILE A 37 9.51 2.15 -6.02
C ILE A 37 9.13 0.69 -5.83
N VAL A 38 9.94 -0.04 -5.07
CA VAL A 38 9.71 -1.45 -4.75
C VAL A 38 9.27 -1.55 -3.31
N VAL A 39 8.09 -2.13 -3.12
CA VAL A 39 7.46 -2.24 -1.79
C VAL A 39 7.17 -3.70 -1.51
N SER A 40 7.54 -4.14 -0.31
CA SER A 40 7.23 -5.49 0.15
C SER A 40 6.35 -5.46 1.39
N VAL A 41 5.59 -6.54 1.58
CA VAL A 41 4.78 -6.73 2.79
C VAL A 41 5.62 -7.48 3.81
N LYS A 42 5.78 -6.88 5.00
CA LYS A 42 6.49 -7.48 6.12
C LYS A 42 5.57 -7.54 7.32
N SER A 43 5.92 -8.36 8.30
CA SER A 43 5.14 -8.51 9.51
C SER A 43 5.96 -8.11 10.71
N ARG A 44 5.35 -7.34 11.60
CA ARG A 44 5.92 -6.99 12.89
C ARG A 44 5.26 -7.84 13.96
N LYS A 45 6.06 -8.54 14.74
CA LYS A 45 5.57 -9.37 15.85
C LYS A 45 5.63 -8.57 17.15
N VAL A 46 4.54 -8.65 17.91
CA VAL A 46 4.46 -8.01 19.23
C VAL A 46 4.11 -9.09 20.24
N ILE A 47 4.95 -9.20 21.29
CA ILE A 47 4.71 -10.14 22.38
C ILE A 47 3.96 -9.40 23.46
N HIS A 48 2.76 -9.88 23.78
CA HIS A 48 1.92 -9.29 24.84
C HIS A 48 2.33 -9.79 26.22
N SER A 49 1.91 -9.07 27.26
CA SER A 49 2.25 -9.41 28.65
C SER A 49 1.76 -10.79 29.09
N ASP A 50 0.72 -11.32 28.42
CA ASP A 50 0.15 -12.65 28.69
C ASP A 50 0.87 -13.77 27.92
N GLY A 51 1.93 -13.43 27.16
CA GLY A 51 2.68 -14.40 26.36
C GLY A 51 2.16 -14.63 24.96
N ASN A 52 1.01 -14.04 24.60
CA ASN A 52 0.49 -14.14 23.24
C ASN A 52 1.31 -13.30 22.27
N ILE A 53 1.42 -13.78 21.03
CA ILE A 53 2.15 -13.10 19.97
C ILE A 53 1.14 -12.66 18.91
N SER A 54 1.16 -11.37 18.59
CA SER A 54 0.37 -10.81 17.50
C SER A 54 1.28 -10.43 16.34
N SER A 55 0.80 -10.60 15.12
CA SER A 55 1.54 -10.26 13.92
C SER A 55 0.78 -9.16 13.17
N TYR A 56 1.47 -8.06 12.87
CA TYR A 56 0.88 -6.91 12.20
C TYR A 56 1.59 -6.68 10.87
N PRO A 57 0.90 -6.87 9.74
CA PRO A 57 1.52 -6.62 8.43
C PRO A 57 1.68 -5.12 8.18
N TYR A 58 2.69 -4.76 7.43
CA TYR A 58 2.93 -3.39 7.02
C TYR A 58 3.68 -3.36 5.69
N TYR A 59 3.56 -2.24 4.96
CA TYR A 59 4.33 -2.02 3.75
C TYR A 59 5.72 -1.48 4.10
N ASN A 60 6.73 -2.10 3.51
CA ASN A 60 8.11 -1.67 3.65
C ASN A 60 8.66 -1.27 2.29
N VAL A 61 9.24 -0.09 2.20
CA VAL A 61 9.89 0.37 0.97
C VAL A 61 11.27 -0.25 0.91
N ASP A 62 11.48 -1.21 0.00
CA ASP A 62 12.75 -1.90 -0.14
C ASP A 62 13.78 -1.03 -0.84
N LYS A 63 13.35 -0.35 -1.92
CA LYS A 63 14.23 0.55 -2.64
C LYS A 63 13.42 1.51 -3.52
N ILE A 64 14.05 2.62 -3.85
CA ILE A 64 13.56 3.57 -4.85
C ILE A 64 14.72 3.75 -5.83
N ASN A 65 14.47 3.53 -7.11
CA ASN A 65 15.46 3.72 -8.17
C ASN A 65 15.03 4.87 -9.06
N ILE A 66 15.96 5.74 -9.41
CA ILE A 66 15.77 6.81 -10.38
C ILE A 66 16.87 6.63 -11.42
N TYR A 67 16.48 6.47 -12.68
CA TYR A 67 17.44 6.14 -13.74
C TYR A 67 17.77 7.37 -14.58
N ASP A 68 19.05 7.55 -14.87
CA ASP A 68 19.50 8.61 -15.77
C ASP A 68 19.40 8.16 -17.24
N GLU A 69 19.91 8.98 -18.16
CA GLU A 69 19.86 8.71 -19.59
C GLU A 69 20.64 7.44 -19.97
N ASP A 70 21.62 7.07 -19.17
CA ASP A 70 22.45 5.88 -19.38
C ASP A 70 21.85 4.63 -18.73
N GLY A 71 20.73 4.79 -18.01
CA GLY A 71 20.08 3.68 -17.31
C GLY A 71 20.67 3.38 -15.94
N GLU A 72 21.56 4.23 -15.43
CA GLU A 72 22.15 4.06 -14.11
C GLU A 72 21.25 4.63 -13.02
N ASP A 73 21.22 3.95 -11.87
CA ASP A 73 20.47 4.41 -10.72
C ASP A 73 21.18 5.59 -10.05
N VAL A 74 20.51 6.75 -10.04
CA VAL A 74 21.02 7.98 -9.44
C VAL A 74 20.20 8.42 -8.23
N SER A 75 19.38 7.53 -7.67
CA SER A 75 18.50 7.86 -6.55
C SER A 75 19.23 8.41 -5.32
N SER A 76 20.48 7.96 -5.11
CA SER A 76 21.30 8.44 -3.99
C SER A 76 21.61 9.94 -4.05
N LYS A 77 21.48 10.55 -5.24
CA LYS A 77 21.68 11.98 -5.42
C LYS A 77 20.46 12.81 -4.98
N TYR A 78 19.33 12.15 -4.73
CA TYR A 78 18.07 12.83 -4.43
C TYR A 78 17.42 12.28 -3.14
N PRO A 79 18.12 12.37 -1.99
CA PRO A 79 17.62 11.74 -0.76
C PRO A 79 16.31 12.34 -0.25
N LEU A 80 16.14 13.66 -0.36
CA LEU A 80 14.90 14.32 0.09
C LEU A 80 13.72 13.95 -0.80
N PHE A 81 13.95 13.87 -2.11
CA PHE A 81 12.91 13.45 -3.03
C PHE A 81 12.49 12.01 -2.74
N CYS A 82 13.43 11.11 -2.54
CA CYS A 82 13.15 9.71 -2.22
C CYS A 82 12.37 9.59 -0.91
N GLN A 83 12.69 10.41 0.10
CA GLN A 83 11.94 10.41 1.36
C GLN A 83 10.48 10.81 1.14
N ARG A 84 10.24 11.81 0.31
CA ARG A 84 8.87 12.23 -0.02
C ARG A 84 8.12 11.17 -0.82
N VAL A 85 8.82 10.44 -1.68
CA VAL A 85 8.23 9.30 -2.40
C VAL A 85 7.80 8.20 -1.43
N LYS A 86 8.63 7.90 -0.43
CA LYS A 86 8.28 6.94 0.63
C LYS A 86 7.02 7.36 1.37
N ASP A 87 6.88 8.65 1.62
CA ASP A 87 5.71 9.20 2.34
C ASP A 87 4.42 9.08 1.53
N CYS A 88 4.51 8.79 0.23
CA CYS A 88 3.35 8.57 -0.63
C CYS A 88 2.77 7.15 -0.53
N VAL A 89 3.49 6.22 0.10
CA VAL A 89 3.02 4.83 0.24
C VAL A 89 1.89 4.81 1.28
N PRO A 90 0.72 4.23 0.93
CA PRO A 90 -0.39 4.16 1.88
C PRO A 90 -0.09 3.20 3.02
N SER A 91 -0.86 3.28 4.10
CA SER A 91 -0.74 2.28 5.15
C SER A 91 -1.39 0.97 4.70
N TYR A 92 -0.86 -0.15 5.20
CA TYR A 92 -1.42 -1.47 4.90
C TYR A 92 -2.89 -1.56 5.30
N LYS A 93 -3.24 -1.00 6.46
CA LYS A 93 -4.62 -1.03 6.95
C LYS A 93 -5.59 -0.28 6.05
N ASP A 94 -5.16 0.83 5.46
CA ASP A 94 -6.01 1.61 4.54
C ASP A 94 -6.30 0.83 3.27
N VAL A 95 -5.28 0.16 2.70
CA VAL A 95 -5.47 -0.67 1.51
C VAL A 95 -6.34 -1.88 1.82
N GLU A 96 -6.12 -2.52 2.98
CA GLU A 96 -6.94 -3.64 3.42
C GLU A 96 -8.41 -3.24 3.53
N LYS A 97 -8.68 -2.09 4.14
CA LYS A 97 -10.04 -1.56 4.27
C LYS A 97 -10.68 -1.31 2.90
N ASP A 98 -9.96 -0.68 1.99
CA ASP A 98 -10.47 -0.39 0.64
C ASP A 98 -10.78 -1.68 -0.12
N LEU A 99 -9.93 -2.71 0.02
CA LEU A 99 -10.16 -4.01 -0.61
C LEU A 99 -11.39 -4.70 -0.02
N MET A 100 -11.56 -4.63 1.28
CA MET A 100 -12.73 -5.20 1.94
C MET A 100 -14.01 -4.53 1.45
N GLU A 101 -14.04 -3.22 1.37
CA GLU A 101 -15.18 -2.46 0.86
C GLU A 101 -15.47 -2.80 -0.60
N ALA A 102 -14.44 -2.91 -1.44
CA ALA A 102 -14.59 -3.24 -2.86
C ALA A 102 -15.13 -4.65 -3.09
N ASN A 103 -14.85 -5.58 -2.18
CA ASN A 103 -15.29 -6.98 -2.28
C ASN A 103 -16.59 -7.26 -1.55
N MET A 104 -17.18 -6.27 -0.87
CA MET A 104 -18.48 -6.43 -0.22
C MET A 104 -19.58 -6.51 -1.27
N SER A 105 -20.53 -7.43 -1.06
CA SER A 105 -21.74 -7.47 -1.85
C SER A 105 -22.68 -6.32 -1.43
N ASP A 106 -23.64 -5.97 -2.30
CA ASP A 106 -24.64 -4.96 -1.97
C ASP A 106 -25.39 -5.34 -0.70
N THR A 107 -25.65 -6.63 -0.49
CA THR A 107 -26.33 -7.13 0.69
C THR A 107 -25.51 -6.89 1.95
N GLU A 108 -24.21 -7.15 1.90
CA GLU A 108 -23.30 -6.92 3.03
C GLU A 108 -23.22 -5.43 3.38
N LEU A 109 -23.13 -4.57 2.37
CA LEU A 109 -23.13 -3.12 2.57
C LEU A 109 -24.43 -2.65 3.20
N TYR A 110 -25.53 -3.19 2.76
CA TYR A 110 -26.85 -2.84 3.28
C TYR A 110 -27.00 -3.18 4.76
N PHE A 111 -26.52 -4.36 5.17
CA PHE A 111 -26.59 -4.82 6.57
C PHE A 111 -25.45 -4.29 7.43
N GLY A 112 -24.49 -3.63 6.83
CA GLY A 112 -23.42 -2.96 7.53
C GLY A 112 -22.32 -3.85 8.10
N SER A 113 -22.49 -5.17 8.10
CA SER A 113 -21.45 -6.09 8.54
C SER A 113 -21.72 -7.50 8.06
N GLU A 114 -20.64 -8.27 7.95
CA GLU A 114 -20.72 -9.69 7.58
C GLU A 114 -21.55 -10.48 8.59
N ALA A 115 -21.41 -10.21 9.88
CA ALA A 115 -22.16 -10.90 10.91
C ALA A 115 -23.67 -10.70 10.75
N ASN A 116 -24.09 -9.48 10.43
CA ASN A 116 -25.50 -9.19 10.18
C ASN A 116 -26.01 -9.87 8.90
N TYR A 117 -25.18 -9.89 7.87
CA TYR A 117 -25.49 -10.55 6.61
C TYR A 117 -25.68 -12.05 6.81
N LEU A 118 -24.77 -12.72 7.51
CA LEU A 118 -24.84 -14.15 7.77
C LEU A 118 -26.06 -14.49 8.61
N ARG A 119 -26.38 -13.67 9.59
CA ARG A 119 -27.56 -13.85 10.42
C ARG A 119 -28.84 -13.79 9.60
N TYR A 120 -28.91 -12.83 8.69
CA TYR A 120 -30.04 -12.69 7.78
C TYR A 120 -30.13 -13.91 6.84
N LYS A 121 -29.02 -14.29 6.24
CA LYS A 121 -28.97 -15.37 5.24
C LYS A 121 -29.39 -16.72 5.82
N TYR A 122 -28.98 -17.01 7.04
CA TYR A 122 -29.23 -18.32 7.66
C TYR A 122 -30.40 -18.29 8.64
N GLY A 123 -31.06 -17.17 8.78
CA GLY A 123 -32.24 -17.08 9.64
C GLY A 123 -31.97 -17.17 11.14
N CYS A 124 -30.72 -16.90 11.51
CA CYS A 124 -30.32 -16.98 12.92
C CYS A 124 -30.44 -15.68 13.65
#